data_bd21bca7fd798db30be2e58afdf2744f
#
_entry.id   bd21bca7fd798db30be2e58afdf2744f
#
_cell.length_a   1.000
_cell.length_b   1.000
_cell.length_c   1.000
_cell.angle_alpha   90.00
_cell.angle_beta   90.00
_cell.angle_gamma   90.00
#
_symmetry.space_group_name_H-M   'P 1'
#
loop_
_entity.id
_entity.type
_entity.pdbx_description
1 polymer ?
#
loop_
_entity_poly.entity_id
_entity_poly.type
_entity_poly.pdbx_seq_one_letter_code
_entity_poly.pdbx_strand_id
1 'polypeptide(L)'
;MAVQVENTPVNKPVEVGNETALLLKDLKENGDYVNSKVFPSLIKASIVNESLGKNILVIDLRSTNEFTEGHIKGAVNKKFSELPSYFETGIKPFEYDKIILVSEDGQISSYTTCLLRLMGYGNVYSMRWGMSAWNNRYAQEGWLKGVSGKYETKLENTVNERPSSNGMPDLRTGLQSGPEIGTTRFRKLFEEGTADIFITADEVFSNPQKYYIINLDRKDKYEDGHIPGAVRYKPEGTLGYTDEMASIPADKPVVVYCGTGHNSGFATAYLRLFGYDAHTLKYGNNGFMYNKMVKQRTALSWLPFTQAEVNNFEVVK
;
A
#
# COMPACT_ATOMS: atom_id res chain seq x y z
N MET A 1 14.05 16.06 51.81
CA MET A 1 14.07 15.22 50.58
C MET A 1 12.76 15.48 49.83
N ALA A 2 12.80 16.22 48.76
CA ALA A 2 11.62 16.45 47.91
C ALA A 2 11.54 15.32 46.88
N VAL A 3 10.44 14.60 46.92
CA VAL A 3 10.12 13.58 45.92
C VAL A 3 9.64 14.32 44.67
N GLN A 4 10.42 14.26 43.61
CA GLN A 4 9.96 14.70 42.28
C GLN A 4 8.95 13.67 41.76
N VAL A 5 7.70 14.11 41.61
CA VAL A 5 6.66 13.36 40.88
C VAL A 5 6.93 13.58 39.42
N GLU A 6 7.39 12.54 38.70
CA GLU A 6 7.44 12.54 37.25
C GLU A 6 6.01 12.72 36.71
N ASN A 7 5.78 13.85 36.07
CA ASN A 7 4.57 14.07 35.26
C ASN A 7 4.63 13.18 34.03
N THR A 8 4.02 12.01 34.08
CA THR A 8 3.66 11.27 32.88
C THR A 8 2.67 12.14 32.08
N PRO A 9 2.89 12.39 30.80
CA PRO A 9 1.94 13.16 30.02
C PRO A 9 0.61 12.40 29.99
N VAL A 10 -0.42 13.01 30.55
CA VAL A 10 -1.79 12.52 30.44
C VAL A 10 -2.17 12.63 28.97
N ASN A 11 -2.17 11.51 28.26
CA ASN A 11 -2.70 11.45 26.89
C ASN A 11 -4.15 11.93 26.92
N LYS A 12 -4.43 13.10 26.35
CA LYS A 12 -5.80 13.54 26.13
C LYS A 12 -6.47 12.53 25.22
N PRO A 13 -7.73 12.14 25.50
CA PRO A 13 -8.48 11.28 24.58
C PRO A 13 -8.49 11.92 23.19
N VAL A 14 -8.17 11.13 22.18
CA VAL A 14 -8.25 11.59 20.79
C VAL A 14 -9.71 11.76 20.44
N GLU A 15 -10.13 12.95 20.04
CA GLU A 15 -11.46 13.17 19.49
C GLU A 15 -11.50 12.58 18.07
N VAL A 16 -12.24 11.49 17.92
CA VAL A 16 -12.49 10.83 16.64
C VAL A 16 -13.93 11.09 16.25
N GLY A 17 -14.18 11.54 15.02
CA GLY A 17 -15.54 11.73 14.51
C GLY A 17 -16.36 10.45 14.61
N ASN A 18 -17.66 10.58 14.83
CA ASN A 18 -18.54 9.42 15.10
C ASN A 18 -18.49 8.36 13.98
N GLU A 19 -18.56 8.76 12.71
CA GLU A 19 -18.50 7.82 11.57
C GLU A 19 -17.13 7.15 11.44
N THR A 20 -16.05 7.88 11.67
CA THR A 20 -14.69 7.33 11.69
C THR A 20 -14.54 6.29 12.80
N ALA A 21 -15.08 6.56 14.00
CA ALA A 21 -15.09 5.61 15.11
C ALA A 21 -15.90 4.34 14.80
N LEU A 22 -17.07 4.48 14.15
CA LEU A 22 -17.89 3.35 13.73
C LEU A 22 -17.17 2.47 12.69
N LEU A 23 -16.52 3.08 11.70
CA LEU A 23 -15.74 2.34 10.70
C LEU A 23 -14.53 1.63 11.33
N LEU A 24 -13.79 2.30 12.22
CA LEU A 24 -12.68 1.68 12.94
C LEU A 24 -13.12 0.46 13.75
N LYS A 25 -14.26 0.58 14.45
CA LYS A 25 -14.83 -0.52 15.21
C LYS A 25 -15.20 -1.70 14.31
N ASP A 26 -15.88 -1.44 13.20
CA ASP A 26 -16.28 -2.46 12.24
C ASP A 26 -15.06 -3.20 11.67
N LEU A 27 -14.04 -2.47 11.20
CA LEU A 27 -12.81 -3.07 10.69
C LEU A 27 -12.10 -3.91 11.74
N LYS A 28 -12.05 -3.45 13.00
CA LYS A 28 -11.43 -4.19 14.11
C LYS A 28 -12.19 -5.50 14.39
N GLU A 29 -13.50 -5.47 14.39
CA GLU A 29 -14.35 -6.66 14.59
C GLU A 29 -14.21 -7.66 13.42
N ASN A 30 -13.94 -7.19 12.21
CA ASN A 30 -13.71 -7.97 10.99
C ASN A 30 -12.25 -8.31 10.72
N GLY A 31 -11.35 -8.12 11.71
CA GLY A 31 -9.97 -8.60 11.68
C GLY A 31 -8.92 -7.59 11.21
N ASP A 32 -9.30 -6.33 10.92
CA ASP A 32 -8.41 -5.20 10.58
C ASP A 32 -7.17 -5.61 9.75
N TYR A 33 -7.41 -5.92 8.50
CA TYR A 33 -6.44 -6.57 7.61
C TYR A 33 -5.03 -5.93 7.64
N VAL A 34 -4.93 -4.60 7.60
CA VAL A 34 -3.62 -3.90 7.54
C VAL A 34 -2.82 -4.08 8.82
N ASN A 35 -3.50 -4.27 9.95
CA ASN A 35 -2.89 -4.49 11.26
C ASN A 35 -2.85 -5.97 11.66
N SER A 36 -3.17 -6.87 10.75
CA SER A 36 -3.22 -8.31 10.98
C SER A 36 -1.94 -9.02 10.55
N LYS A 37 -1.76 -10.27 11.01
CA LYS A 37 -0.63 -11.14 10.66
C LYS A 37 -0.62 -11.61 9.20
N VAL A 38 -1.74 -11.47 8.48
CA VAL A 38 -1.83 -11.86 7.06
C VAL A 38 -1.45 -10.72 6.12
N PHE A 39 -1.11 -9.57 6.66
CA PHE A 39 -0.54 -8.43 5.92
C PHE A 39 0.98 -8.62 5.71
N PRO A 40 1.54 -8.26 4.53
CA PRO A 40 0.88 -7.95 3.27
C PRO A 40 0.58 -9.23 2.47
N SER A 41 -0.51 -9.24 1.71
CA SER A 41 -0.90 -10.38 0.88
C SER A 41 -0.25 -10.32 -0.50
N LEU A 42 1.05 -10.54 -0.55
CA LEU A 42 1.86 -10.57 -1.76
C LEU A 42 2.16 -12.02 -2.18
N ILE A 43 2.07 -12.30 -3.48
CA ILE A 43 2.41 -13.60 -4.06
C ILE A 43 3.49 -13.43 -5.14
N LYS A 44 4.46 -14.35 -5.22
CA LYS A 44 5.51 -14.33 -6.24
C LYS A 44 4.96 -14.76 -7.60
N ALA A 45 5.47 -14.18 -8.69
CA ALA A 45 5.11 -14.56 -10.05
C ALA A 45 5.36 -16.06 -10.33
N SER A 46 6.42 -16.66 -9.77
CA SER A 46 6.68 -18.09 -9.88
C SER A 46 5.56 -18.95 -9.29
N ILE A 47 5.05 -18.57 -8.11
CA ILE A 47 3.92 -19.28 -7.46
C ILE A 47 2.63 -19.11 -8.29
N VAL A 48 2.41 -17.96 -8.90
CA VAL A 48 1.27 -17.76 -9.80
C VAL A 48 1.38 -18.68 -11.01
N ASN A 49 2.56 -18.73 -11.65
CA ASN A 49 2.79 -19.62 -12.79
C ASN A 49 2.58 -21.10 -12.46
N GLU A 50 3.08 -21.57 -11.32
CA GLU A 50 2.89 -22.94 -10.82
C GLU A 50 1.42 -23.27 -10.47
N SER A 51 0.61 -22.24 -10.29
CA SER A 51 -0.81 -22.35 -9.93
C SER A 51 -1.74 -22.24 -11.14
N LEU A 52 -1.22 -21.91 -12.31
CA LEU A 52 -2.05 -21.88 -13.53
C LEU A 52 -2.67 -23.25 -13.81
N GLY A 53 -3.95 -23.26 -14.18
CA GLY A 53 -4.72 -24.48 -14.36
C GLY A 53 -5.27 -25.13 -13.08
N LYS A 54 -4.96 -24.55 -11.90
CA LYS A 54 -5.59 -24.89 -10.63
C LYS A 54 -6.77 -23.95 -10.36
N ASN A 55 -7.41 -24.09 -9.20
CA ASN A 55 -8.56 -23.28 -8.79
C ASN A 55 -8.15 -21.85 -8.37
N ILE A 56 -7.58 -21.09 -9.30
CA ILE A 56 -7.22 -19.67 -9.12
C ILE A 56 -7.87 -18.80 -10.19
N LEU A 57 -8.11 -17.53 -9.84
CA LEU A 57 -8.49 -16.50 -10.79
C LEU A 57 -7.40 -15.44 -10.86
N VAL A 58 -6.91 -15.12 -12.05
CA VAL A 58 -5.98 -14.02 -12.28
C VAL A 58 -6.74 -12.86 -12.90
N ILE A 59 -6.67 -11.69 -12.28
CA ILE A 59 -7.31 -10.45 -12.78
C ILE A 59 -6.22 -9.45 -13.12
N ASP A 60 -6.13 -9.08 -14.39
CA ASP A 60 -5.20 -8.08 -14.90
C ASP A 60 -5.88 -6.70 -14.89
N LEU A 61 -5.31 -5.78 -14.13
CA LEU A 61 -5.81 -4.42 -13.93
C LEU A 61 -5.24 -3.41 -14.93
N ARG A 62 -4.34 -3.84 -15.81
CA ARG A 62 -3.77 -2.97 -16.85
C ARG A 62 -4.84 -2.55 -17.87
N SER A 63 -4.49 -1.58 -18.69
CA SER A 63 -5.38 -1.17 -19.78
C SER A 63 -5.70 -2.33 -20.72
N THR A 64 -6.84 -2.25 -21.40
CA THR A 64 -7.25 -3.27 -22.39
C THR A 64 -6.21 -3.44 -23.51
N ASN A 65 -5.55 -2.35 -23.90
CA ASN A 65 -4.50 -2.40 -24.93
C ASN A 65 -3.30 -3.22 -24.44
N GLU A 66 -2.78 -2.93 -23.25
CA GLU A 66 -1.66 -3.68 -22.65
C GLU A 66 -2.01 -5.16 -22.44
N PHE A 67 -3.24 -5.44 -22.02
CA PHE A 67 -3.74 -6.81 -21.88
C PHE A 67 -3.75 -7.54 -23.22
N THR A 68 -4.27 -6.91 -24.26
CA THR A 68 -4.34 -7.49 -25.63
C THR A 68 -2.96 -7.70 -26.23
N GLU A 69 -1.99 -6.84 -25.92
CA GLU A 69 -0.61 -6.99 -26.37
C GLU A 69 0.11 -8.18 -25.73
N GLY A 70 -0.34 -8.60 -24.55
CA GLY A 70 0.15 -9.78 -23.86
C GLY A 70 -0.21 -9.83 -22.39
N HIS A 71 -0.72 -10.99 -21.96
CA HIS A 71 -1.19 -11.22 -20.60
C HIS A 71 -0.85 -12.64 -20.09
N ILE A 72 -1.09 -12.90 -18.82
CA ILE A 72 -0.96 -14.23 -18.19
C ILE A 72 -2.07 -15.13 -18.72
N LYS A 73 -1.73 -16.33 -19.15
CA LYS A 73 -2.70 -17.30 -19.68
C LYS A 73 -3.85 -17.53 -18.70
N GLY A 74 -5.07 -17.35 -19.21
CA GLY A 74 -6.31 -17.52 -18.43
C GLY A 74 -6.66 -16.32 -17.53
N ALA A 75 -5.89 -15.23 -17.56
CA ALA A 75 -6.26 -14.01 -16.87
C ALA A 75 -7.48 -13.34 -17.52
N VAL A 76 -8.27 -12.64 -16.71
CA VAL A 76 -9.34 -11.76 -17.18
C VAL A 76 -8.93 -10.31 -16.99
N ASN A 77 -9.26 -9.45 -17.96
CA ASN A 77 -9.00 -8.02 -17.83
C ASN A 77 -10.19 -7.32 -17.15
N LYS A 78 -9.92 -6.54 -16.11
CA LYS A 78 -10.92 -5.72 -15.42
C LYS A 78 -10.36 -4.36 -15.10
N LYS A 79 -11.16 -3.32 -15.33
CA LYS A 79 -10.83 -1.97 -14.86
C LYS A 79 -10.97 -1.92 -13.35
N PHE A 80 -10.18 -1.09 -12.71
CA PHE A 80 -10.23 -0.87 -11.27
C PHE A 80 -11.67 -0.54 -10.79
N SER A 81 -12.36 0.37 -11.46
CA SER A 81 -13.73 0.78 -11.10
C SER A 81 -14.80 -0.31 -11.28
N GLU A 82 -14.54 -1.35 -12.04
CA GLU A 82 -15.48 -2.46 -12.27
C GLU A 82 -15.42 -3.54 -11.17
N LEU A 83 -14.36 -3.53 -10.35
CA LEU A 83 -14.10 -4.61 -9.39
C LEU A 83 -15.22 -4.79 -8.35
N PRO A 84 -15.81 -3.75 -7.72
CA PRO A 84 -16.86 -3.97 -6.75
C PRO A 84 -18.01 -4.80 -7.31
N SER A 85 -18.57 -4.40 -8.43
CA SER A 85 -19.68 -5.15 -9.06
C SER A 85 -19.24 -6.51 -9.60
N TYR A 86 -18.01 -6.63 -10.09
CA TYR A 86 -17.48 -7.91 -10.54
C TYR A 86 -17.36 -8.93 -9.40
N PHE A 87 -16.91 -8.50 -8.21
CA PHE A 87 -16.82 -9.36 -7.03
C PHE A 87 -18.20 -9.64 -6.42
N GLU A 88 -19.15 -8.69 -6.49
CA GLU A 88 -20.50 -8.86 -5.92
C GLU A 88 -21.41 -9.74 -6.79
N THR A 89 -21.31 -9.63 -8.12
CA THR A 89 -22.29 -10.24 -9.04
C THR A 89 -21.69 -11.00 -10.21
N GLY A 90 -20.43 -10.71 -10.59
CA GLY A 90 -19.80 -11.27 -11.78
C GLY A 90 -19.12 -12.61 -11.54
N ILE A 91 -18.70 -12.88 -10.30
CA ILE A 91 -18.03 -14.12 -9.89
C ILE A 91 -18.57 -14.60 -8.54
N LYS A 92 -18.14 -15.78 -8.14
CA LYS A 92 -18.29 -16.27 -6.76
C LYS A 92 -16.90 -16.32 -6.10
N PRO A 93 -16.47 -15.20 -5.47
CA PRO A 93 -15.08 -15.05 -5.04
C PRO A 93 -14.57 -16.18 -4.15
N PHE A 94 -15.41 -16.68 -3.26
CA PHE A 94 -15.03 -17.70 -2.28
C PHE A 94 -14.97 -19.14 -2.85
N GLU A 95 -15.34 -19.35 -4.11
CA GLU A 95 -15.14 -20.63 -4.80
C GLU A 95 -13.69 -20.77 -5.30
N TYR A 96 -12.90 -19.68 -5.37
CA TYR A 96 -11.48 -19.72 -5.73
C TYR A 96 -10.58 -19.86 -4.50
N ASP A 97 -9.54 -20.69 -4.60
CA ASP A 97 -8.50 -20.79 -3.58
C ASP A 97 -7.73 -19.49 -3.44
N LYS A 98 -7.47 -18.82 -4.57
CA LYS A 98 -6.82 -17.50 -4.64
C LYS A 98 -7.35 -16.70 -5.81
N ILE A 99 -7.54 -15.41 -5.58
CA ILE A 99 -7.73 -14.41 -6.62
C ILE A 99 -6.49 -13.53 -6.65
N ILE A 100 -5.82 -13.45 -7.79
CA ILE A 100 -4.53 -12.80 -7.92
C ILE A 100 -4.68 -11.57 -8.79
N LEU A 101 -4.45 -10.39 -8.22
CA LEU A 101 -4.46 -9.14 -8.96
C LEU A 101 -3.08 -8.87 -9.55
N VAL A 102 -3.08 -8.45 -10.80
CA VAL A 102 -1.87 -8.14 -11.57
C VAL A 102 -1.96 -6.71 -12.09
N SER A 103 -0.89 -5.95 -11.95
CA SER A 103 -0.70 -4.65 -12.59
C SER A 103 0.68 -4.60 -13.24
N GLU A 104 1.06 -3.48 -13.85
CA GLU A 104 2.36 -3.31 -14.51
C GLU A 104 3.53 -3.62 -13.57
N ASP A 105 3.50 -3.04 -12.37
CA ASP A 105 4.59 -3.02 -11.37
C ASP A 105 4.22 -3.60 -10.00
N GLY A 106 2.97 -4.03 -9.81
CA GLY A 106 2.48 -4.59 -8.56
C GLY A 106 1.99 -3.57 -7.53
N GLN A 107 2.11 -2.28 -7.77
CA GLN A 107 1.76 -1.25 -6.78
C GLN A 107 0.25 -0.95 -6.80
N ILE A 108 -0.35 -0.79 -7.99
CA ILE A 108 -1.82 -0.66 -8.13
C ILE A 108 -2.52 -1.91 -7.61
N SER A 109 -2.02 -3.10 -7.96
CA SER A 109 -2.62 -4.34 -7.48
C SER A 109 -2.50 -4.49 -5.95
N SER A 110 -1.44 -3.94 -5.33
CA SER A 110 -1.32 -3.89 -3.87
C SER A 110 -2.36 -2.98 -3.22
N TYR A 111 -2.54 -1.77 -3.74
CA TYR A 111 -3.59 -0.85 -3.31
C TYR A 111 -4.98 -1.50 -3.41
N THR A 112 -5.28 -2.08 -4.57
CA THR A 112 -6.55 -2.74 -4.86
C THR A 112 -6.80 -3.96 -3.97
N THR A 113 -5.76 -4.77 -3.75
CA THR A 113 -5.84 -5.93 -2.84
C THR A 113 -6.21 -5.50 -1.43
N CYS A 114 -5.66 -4.38 -0.94
CA CYS A 114 -6.02 -3.85 0.38
C CYS A 114 -7.53 -3.55 0.46
N LEU A 115 -8.07 -2.81 -0.49
CA LEU A 115 -9.49 -2.47 -0.50
C LEU A 115 -10.38 -3.73 -0.51
N LEU A 116 -10.09 -4.69 -1.41
CA LEU A 116 -10.88 -5.92 -1.51
C LEU A 116 -10.79 -6.77 -0.24
N ARG A 117 -9.62 -6.85 0.40
CA ARG A 117 -9.49 -7.57 1.67
C ARG A 117 -10.22 -6.91 2.82
N LEU A 118 -10.22 -5.59 2.88
CA LEU A 118 -11.02 -4.83 3.86
C LEU A 118 -12.53 -4.97 3.60
N MET A 119 -12.94 -5.23 2.35
CA MET A 119 -14.32 -5.60 1.99
C MET A 119 -14.68 -7.06 2.34
N GLY A 120 -13.74 -7.85 2.90
CA GLY A 120 -13.97 -9.22 3.33
C GLY A 120 -13.47 -10.32 2.38
N TYR A 121 -12.89 -9.98 1.23
CA TYR A 121 -12.36 -10.97 0.27
C TYR A 121 -10.95 -11.44 0.67
N GLY A 122 -10.86 -12.26 1.71
CA GLY A 122 -9.61 -12.71 2.34
C GLY A 122 -8.68 -13.56 1.47
N ASN A 123 -9.13 -14.05 0.32
CA ASN A 123 -8.37 -14.86 -0.63
C ASN A 123 -7.77 -14.05 -1.80
N VAL A 124 -7.81 -12.71 -1.76
CA VAL A 124 -7.22 -11.82 -2.77
C VAL A 124 -5.74 -11.55 -2.46
N TYR A 125 -4.90 -11.61 -3.47
CA TYR A 125 -3.45 -11.39 -3.41
C TYR A 125 -2.99 -10.45 -4.51
N SER A 126 -1.95 -9.66 -4.25
CA SER A 126 -1.24 -8.88 -5.27
C SER A 126 -0.02 -9.64 -5.77
N MET A 127 0.17 -9.74 -7.08
CA MET A 127 1.40 -10.29 -7.63
C MET A 127 2.55 -9.30 -7.45
N ARG A 128 3.55 -9.70 -6.65
CA ARG A 128 4.73 -8.86 -6.38
C ARG A 128 5.44 -8.50 -7.68
N TRP A 129 5.81 -7.24 -7.83
CA TRP A 129 6.47 -6.68 -9.02
C TRP A 129 5.60 -6.68 -10.29
N GLY A 130 4.36 -7.15 -10.23
CA GLY A 130 3.44 -7.19 -11.35
C GLY A 130 4.00 -7.91 -12.58
N MET A 131 3.62 -7.45 -13.76
CA MET A 131 4.10 -8.02 -15.03
C MET A 131 5.60 -7.90 -15.20
N SER A 132 6.26 -6.96 -14.53
CA SER A 132 7.73 -6.84 -14.56
C SER A 132 8.43 -8.08 -14.00
N ALA A 133 7.83 -8.81 -13.04
CA ALA A 133 8.38 -10.10 -12.60
C ALA A 133 8.00 -11.26 -13.51
N TRP A 134 6.95 -11.12 -14.31
CA TRP A 134 6.48 -12.17 -15.19
C TRP A 134 7.38 -12.36 -16.40
N ASN A 135 7.70 -11.26 -17.11
CA ASN A 135 8.50 -11.34 -18.33
C ASN A 135 9.39 -10.10 -18.51
N ASN A 136 10.58 -10.32 -19.07
CA ASN A 136 11.61 -9.29 -19.25
C ASN A 136 11.15 -8.08 -20.08
N ARG A 137 10.25 -8.28 -21.06
CA ARG A 137 9.68 -7.18 -21.85
C ARG A 137 9.08 -6.12 -20.92
N TYR A 138 8.28 -6.53 -19.94
CA TYR A 138 7.62 -5.61 -19.00
C TYR A 138 8.60 -5.08 -17.94
N ALA A 139 9.62 -5.87 -17.57
CA ALA A 139 10.63 -5.43 -16.63
C ALA A 139 11.44 -4.24 -17.18
N GLN A 140 11.80 -4.27 -18.46
CA GLN A 140 12.58 -3.21 -19.11
C GLN A 140 11.84 -1.86 -19.16
N GLU A 141 10.52 -1.88 -19.36
CA GLU A 141 9.70 -0.67 -19.43
C GLU A 141 9.15 -0.22 -18.06
N GLY A 142 9.05 -1.15 -17.12
CA GLY A 142 8.54 -0.94 -15.76
C GLY A 142 9.66 -0.75 -14.74
N TRP A 143 9.88 -1.77 -13.92
CA TRP A 143 10.79 -1.68 -12.76
C TRP A 143 12.22 -1.33 -13.10
N LEU A 144 12.83 -1.94 -14.13
CA LEU A 144 14.24 -1.66 -14.49
C LEU A 144 14.45 -0.21 -14.95
N LYS A 145 13.44 0.42 -15.52
CA LYS A 145 13.46 1.84 -15.88
C LYS A 145 13.14 2.74 -14.68
N GLY A 146 12.36 2.24 -13.72
CA GLY A 146 11.88 3.00 -12.56
C GLY A 146 12.88 3.09 -11.40
N VAL A 147 13.92 2.24 -11.36
CA VAL A 147 14.92 2.27 -10.29
C VAL A 147 15.87 3.47 -10.44
N SER A 148 16.22 4.10 -9.31
CA SER A 148 17.06 5.30 -9.31
C SER A 148 17.84 5.46 -8.01
N GLY A 149 19.10 5.88 -8.09
CA GLY A 149 19.93 6.31 -6.97
C GLY A 149 20.04 7.84 -6.83
N LYS A 150 19.18 8.61 -7.52
CA LYS A 150 19.30 10.06 -7.68
C LYS A 150 19.37 10.83 -6.36
N TYR A 151 18.74 10.33 -5.31
CA TYR A 151 18.61 11.05 -4.04
C TYR A 151 19.38 10.43 -2.87
N GLU A 152 20.27 9.47 -3.10
CA GLU A 152 21.06 8.78 -2.06
C GLU A 152 21.89 9.72 -1.19
N THR A 153 22.33 10.85 -1.73
CA THR A 153 23.13 11.86 -1.01
C THR A 153 22.29 12.90 -0.28
N LYS A 154 20.95 12.84 -0.41
CA LYS A 154 20.00 13.77 0.21
C LYS A 154 19.20 13.16 1.36
N LEU A 155 19.58 11.97 1.78
CA LEU A 155 18.91 11.28 2.90
C LEU A 155 19.34 11.90 4.23
N GLU A 156 18.44 11.85 5.21
CA GLU A 156 18.77 12.14 6.61
C GLU A 156 18.74 10.87 7.46
N ASN A 157 19.45 10.91 8.61
CA ASN A 157 19.54 9.80 9.55
C ASN A 157 18.97 10.17 10.92
N THR A 158 18.51 11.40 11.08
CA THR A 158 17.90 11.89 12.32
C THR A 158 16.53 11.28 12.47
N VAL A 159 16.29 10.62 13.62
CA VAL A 159 14.97 10.08 13.93
C VAL A 159 13.98 11.22 14.16
N ASN A 160 12.95 11.29 13.34
CA ASN A 160 11.87 12.25 13.49
C ASN A 160 10.78 11.66 14.40
N GLU A 161 10.41 12.43 15.42
CA GLU A 161 9.37 12.03 16.35
C GLU A 161 7.97 12.19 15.73
N ARG A 162 7.06 11.34 16.15
CA ARG A 162 5.66 11.46 15.79
C ARG A 162 5.02 12.63 16.53
N PRO A 163 4.14 13.40 15.87
CA PRO A 163 3.31 14.36 16.58
C PRO A 163 2.47 13.68 17.67
N SER A 164 2.13 14.40 18.70
CA SER A 164 1.37 13.84 19.84
C SER A 164 -0.02 13.42 19.45
N SER A 165 -0.79 14.04 18.76
CA SER A 165 -2.07 13.67 18.15
C SER A 165 -2.64 14.88 17.41
N ASN A 166 -3.14 14.65 16.19
CA ASN A 166 -3.77 15.68 15.37
C ASN A 166 -5.27 15.38 15.11
N GLY A 167 -5.78 14.31 15.74
CA GLY A 167 -7.08 13.77 15.38
C GLY A 167 -7.05 12.99 14.08
N MET A 168 -8.20 12.49 13.66
CA MET A 168 -8.37 11.79 12.38
C MET A 168 -9.30 12.59 11.48
N PRO A 169 -9.28 12.38 10.15
CA PRO A 169 -10.26 12.96 9.26
C PRO A 169 -11.67 12.60 9.71
N ASP A 170 -12.59 13.56 9.61
CA ASP A 170 -13.99 13.37 9.94
C ASP A 170 -14.75 12.86 8.71
N LEU A 171 -15.17 11.61 8.75
CA LEU A 171 -16.00 11.03 7.70
C LEU A 171 -17.42 11.62 7.78
N ARG A 172 -18.00 11.96 6.63
CA ARG A 172 -19.31 12.59 6.51
C ARG A 172 -20.15 11.90 5.44
N THR A 173 -20.43 10.62 5.65
CA THR A 173 -21.32 9.84 4.76
C THR A 173 -22.80 10.04 5.13
N GLY A 174 -23.10 10.48 6.34
CA GLY A 174 -24.45 10.59 6.89
C GLY A 174 -25.03 9.26 7.39
N LEU A 175 -24.20 8.20 7.45
CA LEU A 175 -24.62 6.85 7.83
C LEU A 175 -24.34 6.57 9.30
N GLN A 176 -25.04 5.55 9.85
CA GLN A 176 -25.06 5.25 11.28
C GLN A 176 -24.44 3.89 11.63
N SER A 177 -23.95 3.14 10.64
CA SER A 177 -23.31 1.84 10.87
C SER A 177 -21.97 1.72 10.19
N GLY A 178 -20.99 1.06 10.84
CA GLY A 178 -19.64 0.83 10.29
C GLY A 178 -19.66 0.12 8.93
N PRO A 179 -20.43 -0.98 8.73
CA PRO A 179 -20.52 -1.67 7.44
C PRO A 179 -21.04 -0.78 6.29
N GLU A 180 -22.06 0.05 6.53
CA GLU A 180 -22.60 0.96 5.50
C GLU A 180 -21.61 2.08 5.17
N ILE A 181 -20.96 2.66 6.18
CA ILE A 181 -19.90 3.66 6.02
C ILE A 181 -18.76 3.05 5.22
N GLY A 182 -18.29 1.86 5.60
CA GLY A 182 -17.25 1.13 4.89
C GLY A 182 -17.60 0.89 3.42
N THR A 183 -18.78 0.32 3.15
CA THR A 183 -19.25 0.06 1.79
C THR A 183 -19.27 1.33 0.94
N THR A 184 -19.79 2.43 1.48
CA THR A 184 -19.85 3.73 0.80
C THR A 184 -18.44 4.27 0.51
N ARG A 185 -17.54 4.18 1.48
CA ARG A 185 -16.14 4.62 1.32
C ARG A 185 -15.39 3.78 0.29
N PHE A 186 -15.56 2.45 0.31
CA PHE A 186 -14.94 1.56 -0.69
C PHE A 186 -15.42 1.92 -2.10
N ARG A 187 -16.74 2.02 -2.31
CA ARG A 187 -17.30 2.39 -3.62
C ARG A 187 -16.75 3.72 -4.11
N LYS A 188 -16.70 4.72 -3.24
CA LYS A 188 -16.12 6.03 -3.55
C LYS A 188 -14.68 5.91 -4.02
N LEU A 189 -13.82 5.16 -3.33
CA LEU A 189 -12.42 4.98 -3.74
C LEU A 189 -12.28 4.27 -5.09
N PHE A 190 -13.13 3.29 -5.39
CA PHE A 190 -13.14 2.64 -6.69
C PHE A 190 -13.64 3.59 -7.82
N GLU A 191 -14.56 4.49 -7.52
CA GLU A 191 -15.05 5.52 -8.46
C GLU A 191 -14.01 6.61 -8.71
N GLU A 192 -13.26 7.06 -7.68
CA GLU A 192 -12.15 8.02 -7.79
C GLU A 192 -11.03 7.51 -8.72
N GLY A 193 -10.87 6.19 -8.82
CA GLY A 193 -9.87 5.58 -9.69
C GLY A 193 -8.47 5.59 -9.09
N THR A 194 -7.46 5.46 -9.95
CA THR A 194 -6.06 5.25 -9.55
C THR A 194 -5.10 6.39 -9.90
N ALA A 195 -5.60 7.46 -10.54
CA ALA A 195 -4.75 8.53 -11.07
C ALA A 195 -3.93 9.25 -9.98
N ASP A 196 -4.53 9.48 -8.82
CA ASP A 196 -3.93 10.27 -7.72
C ASP A 196 -3.30 9.41 -6.63
N ILE A 197 -3.11 8.10 -6.88
CA ILE A 197 -2.51 7.21 -5.88
C ILE A 197 -1.01 7.43 -5.74
N PHE A 198 -0.33 7.79 -6.83
CA PHE A 198 1.12 7.90 -6.88
C PHE A 198 1.63 9.33 -6.78
N ILE A 199 2.78 9.45 -6.12
CA ILE A 199 3.63 10.64 -6.16
C ILE A 199 5.06 10.21 -6.52
N THR A 200 5.79 11.05 -7.24
CA THR A 200 7.16 10.76 -7.65
C THR A 200 8.19 11.18 -6.60
N ALA A 201 9.37 10.55 -6.60
CA ALA A 201 10.48 10.97 -5.74
C ALA A 201 10.91 12.41 -6.06
N ASP A 202 10.87 12.82 -7.32
CA ASP A 202 11.23 14.19 -7.73
C ASP A 202 10.31 15.23 -7.10
N GLU A 203 8.99 14.97 -7.07
CA GLU A 203 8.02 15.87 -6.41
C GLU A 203 8.27 15.97 -4.90
N VAL A 204 8.47 14.83 -4.24
CA VAL A 204 8.68 14.82 -2.78
C VAL A 204 9.98 15.49 -2.40
N PHE A 205 11.10 15.18 -3.07
CA PHE A 205 12.39 15.77 -2.77
C PHE A 205 12.52 17.24 -3.18
N SER A 206 11.67 17.73 -4.09
CA SER A 206 11.64 19.15 -4.46
C SER A 206 11.08 20.03 -3.32
N ASN A 207 10.12 19.52 -2.55
CA ASN A 207 9.52 20.23 -1.41
C ASN A 207 8.99 19.24 -0.35
N PRO A 208 9.85 18.58 0.41
CA PRO A 208 9.42 17.58 1.39
C PRO A 208 8.54 18.17 2.50
N GLN A 209 8.70 19.45 2.82
CA GLN A 209 7.91 20.14 3.84
C GLN A 209 6.41 20.28 3.50
N LYS A 210 6.07 20.18 2.22
CA LYS A 210 4.67 20.18 1.76
C LYS A 210 3.89 18.97 2.30
N TYR A 211 4.57 17.86 2.56
CA TYR A 211 3.96 16.58 2.86
C TYR A 211 4.20 16.14 4.31
N TYR A 212 3.31 15.33 4.84
CA TYR A 212 3.60 14.46 5.95
C TYR A 212 4.10 13.14 5.41
N ILE A 213 5.37 12.82 5.63
CA ILE A 213 6.01 11.68 4.96
C ILE A 213 6.11 10.51 5.93
N ILE A 214 5.52 9.38 5.56
CA ILE A 214 5.49 8.14 6.34
C ILE A 214 6.45 7.12 5.72
N ASN A 215 7.42 6.69 6.51
CA ASN A 215 8.30 5.57 6.21
C ASN A 215 7.80 4.28 6.88
N LEU A 216 7.66 3.20 6.11
CA LEU A 216 7.22 1.89 6.59
C LEU A 216 8.36 0.86 6.67
N ASP A 217 9.61 1.30 6.65
CA ASP A 217 10.76 0.40 6.71
C ASP A 217 11.05 -0.10 8.14
N ARG A 218 11.92 -1.07 8.24
CA ARG A 218 12.49 -1.52 9.50
C ARG A 218 13.27 -0.37 10.15
N LYS A 219 13.34 -0.39 11.48
CA LYS A 219 14.01 0.63 12.26
C LYS A 219 15.45 0.86 11.82
N ASP A 220 16.22 -0.23 11.66
CA ASP A 220 17.63 -0.19 11.23
C ASP A 220 17.80 0.46 9.84
N LYS A 221 16.85 0.30 8.94
CA LYS A 221 16.88 0.88 7.59
C LYS A 221 16.46 2.35 7.58
N TYR A 222 15.48 2.69 8.39
CA TYR A 222 15.08 4.08 8.58
C TYR A 222 16.22 4.91 9.20
N GLU A 223 16.86 4.41 10.25
CA GLU A 223 17.97 5.08 10.93
C GLU A 223 19.24 5.18 10.06
N ASP A 224 19.42 4.27 9.11
CA ASP A 224 20.53 4.32 8.14
C ASP A 224 20.31 5.34 7.02
N GLY A 225 19.06 5.77 6.78
CA GLY A 225 18.75 6.85 5.84
C GLY A 225 17.33 6.81 5.31
N HIS A 226 16.69 7.97 5.35
CA HIS A 226 15.31 8.16 4.91
C HIS A 226 15.11 9.53 4.26
N ILE A 227 13.95 9.76 3.65
CA ILE A 227 13.58 11.06 3.07
C ILE A 227 13.54 12.11 4.19
N PRO A 228 14.13 13.32 4.01
CA PRO A 228 14.13 14.37 5.02
C PRO A 228 12.74 14.68 5.56
N GLY A 229 12.59 14.68 6.88
CA GLY A 229 11.33 14.89 7.59
C GLY A 229 10.40 13.66 7.64
N ALA A 230 10.79 12.52 7.09
CA ALA A 230 9.97 11.32 7.15
C ALA A 230 9.88 10.77 8.58
N VAL A 231 8.69 10.39 8.99
CA VAL A 231 8.38 9.77 10.29
C VAL A 231 8.15 8.29 10.09
N ARG A 232 8.74 7.46 10.94
CA ARG A 232 8.60 6.02 10.82
C ARG A 232 7.31 5.52 11.48
N TYR A 233 6.55 4.77 10.69
CA TYR A 233 5.41 3.96 11.14
C TYR A 233 5.65 2.49 10.81
N LYS A 234 4.86 1.63 11.40
CA LYS A 234 4.89 0.20 11.11
C LYS A 234 3.45 -0.29 10.94
N PRO A 235 3.05 -0.80 9.78
CA PRO A 235 1.83 -1.61 9.67
C PRO A 235 1.90 -2.74 10.71
N GLU A 236 0.82 -3.36 11.07
CA GLU A 236 0.74 -4.37 12.12
C GLU A 236 0.94 -3.85 13.57
N GLY A 237 0.96 -2.55 13.79
CA GLY A 237 1.13 -2.04 15.16
C GLY A 237 1.07 -0.53 15.31
N THR A 238 1.20 0.22 14.22
CA THR A 238 1.25 1.69 14.29
C THR A 238 0.26 2.41 13.39
N LEU A 239 -0.41 1.72 12.47
CA LEU A 239 -1.58 2.23 11.76
C LEU A 239 -2.88 1.75 12.42
N GLY A 240 -2.77 1.17 13.61
CA GLY A 240 -3.92 0.67 14.38
C GLY A 240 -4.64 1.77 15.14
N TYR A 241 -5.76 1.35 15.58
CA TYR A 241 -6.96 1.99 16.09
C TYR A 241 -6.82 3.25 16.95
N THR A 242 -5.79 3.51 17.70
CA THR A 242 -5.98 4.51 18.75
C THR A 242 -4.94 5.60 18.84
N ASP A 243 -3.67 5.26 18.81
CA ASP A 243 -2.70 6.28 19.22
C ASP A 243 -1.82 6.76 18.08
N GLU A 244 -1.57 5.92 17.08
CA GLU A 244 -0.56 6.23 16.09
C GLU A 244 -1.14 6.75 14.76
N MET A 245 -2.27 6.24 14.30
CA MET A 245 -2.93 6.82 13.11
C MET A 245 -3.46 8.22 13.41
N ALA A 246 -3.93 8.49 14.62
CA ALA A 246 -4.34 9.81 15.06
C ALA A 246 -3.19 10.83 15.18
N SER A 247 -1.93 10.39 15.13
CA SER A 247 -0.76 11.26 15.05
C SER A 247 -0.49 11.77 13.63
N ILE A 248 -1.15 11.18 12.60
CA ILE A 248 -1.03 11.60 11.21
C ILE A 248 -1.90 12.86 11.01
N PRO A 249 -1.33 13.99 10.52
CA PRO A 249 -2.12 15.20 10.24
C PRO A 249 -3.21 14.95 9.20
N ALA A 250 -4.43 15.40 9.50
CA ALA A 250 -5.58 15.29 8.60
C ALA A 250 -5.66 16.45 7.59
N ASP A 251 -4.93 17.54 7.82
CA ASP A 251 -4.93 18.79 7.06
C ASP A 251 -3.73 18.93 6.10
N LYS A 252 -2.92 17.88 5.96
CA LYS A 252 -1.71 17.89 5.14
C LYS A 252 -1.67 16.64 4.25
N PRO A 253 -1.26 16.77 2.96
CA PRO A 253 -1.08 15.60 2.12
C PRO A 253 -0.07 14.61 2.71
N VAL A 254 -0.41 13.34 2.71
CA VAL A 254 0.38 12.25 3.29
C VAL A 254 1.08 11.48 2.18
N VAL A 255 2.39 11.30 2.29
CA VAL A 255 3.17 10.45 1.38
C VAL A 255 3.63 9.23 2.14
N VAL A 256 3.26 8.04 1.66
CA VAL A 256 3.66 6.76 2.28
C VAL A 256 4.68 6.07 1.39
N TYR A 257 5.77 5.57 1.96
CA TYR A 257 6.73 4.77 1.22
C TYR A 257 7.32 3.62 2.04
N CYS A 258 7.82 2.63 1.33
CA CYS A 258 8.53 1.47 1.88
C CYS A 258 9.62 1.02 0.90
N GLY A 259 10.29 -0.07 1.17
CA GLY A 259 11.34 -0.60 0.29
C GLY A 259 10.94 -0.74 -1.17
N THR A 260 9.71 -1.18 -1.44
CA THR A 260 9.26 -1.63 -2.76
C THR A 260 8.01 -0.92 -3.29
N GLY A 261 7.41 -0.01 -2.56
CA GLY A 261 6.13 0.59 -2.96
C GLY A 261 4.89 -0.30 -2.78
N HIS A 262 5.05 -1.60 -2.51
CA HIS A 262 3.90 -2.51 -2.33
C HIS A 262 3.22 -2.30 -0.98
N ASN A 263 3.95 -2.43 0.13
CA ASN A 263 3.38 -2.22 1.47
C ASN A 263 2.82 -0.81 1.64
N SER A 264 3.48 0.19 1.06
CA SER A 264 2.96 1.56 1.05
C SER A 264 1.68 1.69 0.23
N GLY A 265 1.52 0.95 -0.86
CA GLY A 265 0.28 0.88 -1.62
C GLY A 265 -0.90 0.38 -0.77
N PHE A 266 -0.70 -0.72 -0.01
CA PHE A 266 -1.69 -1.21 0.95
C PHE A 266 -2.03 -0.14 2.02
N ALA A 267 -1.01 0.45 2.66
CA ALA A 267 -1.21 1.45 3.70
C ALA A 267 -1.89 2.72 3.17
N THR A 268 -1.57 3.15 1.95
CA THR A 268 -2.23 4.28 1.29
C THR A 268 -3.72 4.01 1.09
N ALA A 269 -4.11 2.80 0.65
CA ALA A 269 -5.51 2.42 0.52
C ALA A 269 -6.26 2.52 1.86
N TYR A 270 -5.63 2.04 2.94
CA TYR A 270 -6.18 2.11 4.29
C TYR A 270 -6.36 3.56 4.76
N LEU A 271 -5.36 4.41 4.60
CA LEU A 271 -5.44 5.83 4.97
C LEU A 271 -6.52 6.57 4.15
N ARG A 272 -6.59 6.34 2.84
CA ARG A 272 -7.62 6.94 1.99
C ARG A 272 -9.04 6.47 2.38
N LEU A 273 -9.20 5.24 2.84
CA LEU A 273 -10.48 4.77 3.37
C LEU A 273 -10.97 5.65 4.53
N PHE A 274 -10.05 6.07 5.41
CA PHE A 274 -10.33 6.97 6.52
C PHE A 274 -10.33 8.46 6.15
N GLY A 275 -10.19 8.81 4.87
CA GLY A 275 -10.33 10.17 4.39
C GLY A 275 -9.04 11.00 4.35
N TYR A 276 -7.89 10.42 4.63
CA TYR A 276 -6.61 11.10 4.44
C TYR A 276 -6.35 11.35 2.94
N ASP A 277 -5.79 12.50 2.61
CA ASP A 277 -5.20 12.78 1.31
C ASP A 277 -3.84 12.08 1.22
N ALA A 278 -3.86 10.78 0.93
CA ALA A 278 -2.70 9.90 1.01
C ALA A 278 -2.27 9.39 -0.37
N HIS A 279 -0.95 9.40 -0.59
CA HIS A 279 -0.29 8.96 -1.82
C HIS A 279 0.82 7.97 -1.51
N THR A 280 1.07 7.00 -2.38
CA THR A 280 2.24 6.12 -2.28
C THR A 280 3.37 6.61 -3.19
N LEU A 281 4.60 6.61 -2.66
CA LEU A 281 5.78 6.95 -3.44
C LEU A 281 6.05 5.86 -4.47
N LYS A 282 6.02 6.23 -5.75
CA LYS A 282 6.22 5.28 -6.85
C LYS A 282 7.59 4.61 -6.74
N TYR A 283 7.61 3.27 -6.83
CA TYR A 283 8.76 2.39 -6.65
C TYR A 283 9.38 2.39 -5.23
N GLY A 284 8.84 3.12 -4.27
CA GLY A 284 9.38 3.19 -2.92
C GLY A 284 10.87 3.56 -2.91
N ASN A 285 11.65 2.94 -2.03
CA ASN A 285 13.11 3.19 -1.94
C ASN A 285 13.86 2.85 -3.23
N ASN A 286 13.37 1.91 -4.03
CA ASN A 286 13.95 1.60 -5.34
C ASN A 286 13.93 2.82 -6.28
N GLY A 287 12.97 3.73 -6.13
CA GLY A 287 12.81 4.92 -6.96
C GLY A 287 13.79 6.06 -6.65
N PHE A 288 14.55 5.99 -5.54
CA PHE A 288 15.41 7.11 -5.16
C PHE A 288 16.74 6.75 -4.48
N MET A 289 16.86 5.54 -3.85
CA MET A 289 18.09 5.10 -3.20
C MET A 289 18.53 3.68 -3.60
N TYR A 290 18.35 3.34 -4.85
CA TYR A 290 18.52 1.98 -5.39
C TYR A 290 19.91 1.39 -5.16
N ASN A 291 21.00 2.14 -5.40
CA ASN A 291 22.35 1.61 -5.24
C ASN A 291 22.66 1.27 -3.78
N LYS A 292 22.14 2.06 -2.84
CA LYS A 292 22.22 1.77 -1.40
C LYS A 292 21.48 0.47 -1.07
N MET A 293 20.29 0.27 -1.62
CA MET A 293 19.53 -0.97 -1.44
C MET A 293 20.28 -2.20 -1.97
N VAL A 294 20.89 -2.09 -3.16
CA VAL A 294 21.66 -3.19 -3.76
C VAL A 294 22.85 -3.57 -2.87
N LYS A 295 23.60 -2.57 -2.38
CA LYS A 295 24.74 -2.80 -1.48
C LYS A 295 24.36 -3.43 -0.15
N GLN A 296 23.16 -3.17 0.33
CA GLN A 296 22.68 -3.57 1.66
C GLN A 296 21.58 -4.63 1.62
N ARG A 297 21.46 -5.40 0.55
CA ARG A 297 20.44 -6.45 0.42
C ARG A 297 20.54 -7.47 1.57
N THR A 298 19.73 -7.31 2.61
CA THR A 298 19.80 -8.14 3.81
C THR A 298 18.48 -8.76 4.27
N ALA A 299 17.32 -8.31 3.76
CA ALA A 299 16.01 -8.76 4.22
C ALA A 299 14.95 -8.68 3.13
N LEU A 300 13.87 -9.47 3.29
CA LEU A 300 12.73 -9.50 2.36
C LEU A 300 12.02 -8.16 2.17
N SER A 301 12.03 -7.29 3.17
CA SER A 301 11.45 -5.94 3.11
C SER A 301 12.39 -4.92 2.47
N TRP A 302 13.68 -5.25 2.30
CA TRP A 302 14.71 -4.40 1.69
C TRP A 302 15.17 -5.02 0.38
N LEU A 303 14.22 -5.15 -0.58
CA LEU A 303 14.46 -5.81 -1.86
C LEU A 303 14.67 -4.78 -2.97
N PRO A 304 15.90 -4.65 -3.49
CA PRO A 304 16.10 -3.99 -4.77
C PRO A 304 15.52 -4.87 -5.89
N PHE A 305 14.78 -4.27 -6.82
CA PHE A 305 14.37 -4.97 -8.02
C PHE A 305 15.59 -5.17 -8.93
N THR A 306 15.85 -6.39 -9.30
CA THR A 306 16.99 -6.77 -10.17
C THR A 306 16.53 -7.76 -11.23
N GLN A 307 17.36 -8.01 -12.22
CA GLN A 307 17.10 -9.03 -13.24
C GLN A 307 16.81 -10.43 -12.65
N ALA A 308 17.28 -10.71 -11.44
CA ALA A 308 17.02 -11.97 -10.73
C ALA A 308 15.54 -12.12 -10.30
N GLU A 309 14.76 -11.05 -10.28
CA GLU A 309 13.31 -11.09 -9.98
C GLU A 309 12.46 -11.40 -11.23
N VAL A 310 13.06 -11.41 -12.42
CA VAL A 310 12.38 -11.61 -13.71
C VAL A 310 12.40 -13.09 -14.10
N ASN A 311 11.23 -13.69 -14.34
CA ASN A 311 11.09 -15.13 -14.61
C ASN A 311 11.04 -15.50 -16.10
N ASN A 312 10.72 -14.57 -17.00
CA ASN A 312 10.53 -14.82 -18.44
C ASN A 312 9.48 -15.88 -18.79
N PHE A 313 8.38 -15.91 -18.04
CA PHE A 313 7.25 -16.77 -18.33
C PHE A 313 6.54 -16.35 -19.64
N GLU A 314 5.84 -17.32 -20.26
CA GLU A 314 5.06 -17.09 -21.47
C GLU A 314 3.94 -16.06 -21.23
N VAL A 315 3.67 -15.27 -22.23
CA VAL A 315 2.52 -14.39 -22.34
C VAL A 315 1.68 -14.80 -23.55
N VAL A 316 0.36 -14.72 -23.40
CA VAL A 316 -0.59 -14.98 -24.49
C VAL A 316 -1.23 -13.67 -24.96
N LYS A 317 -1.79 -13.67 -26.19
CA LYS A 317 -2.52 -12.53 -26.75
C LYS A 317 -3.99 -12.82 -26.83
#